data_a8d0b9b9b2ac7b94ae2ae31b0b71b8a7
#
_entry.id   a8d0b9b9b2ac7b94ae2ae31b0b71b8a7
#
_cell.length_a   1.000
_cell.length_b   1.000
_cell.length_c   1.000
_cell.angle_alpha   90.00
_cell.angle_beta   90.00
_cell.angle_gamma   90.00
#
_symmetry.space_group_name_H-M   'P 1'
#
loop_
_entity.id
_entity.type
_entity.pdbx_description
1 polymer ?
#
loop_
_entity_poly.entity_id
_entity_poly.type
_entity_poly.pdbx_seq_one_letter_code
_entity_poly.pdbx_strand_id
1 'polypeptide(L)' 'MLVATFKLRNLTKGTARYEEVPAKDADVVIGALYIRKTALADRIPEVITVTIAED' A
#
# COMPACT_ATOMS: atom_id res chain seq x y z
N MET A 1 17.19 2.02 2.93
CA MET A 1 15.78 2.41 2.93
C MET A 1 15.11 1.92 1.67
N LEU A 2 13.94 1.34 1.82
CA LEU A 2 13.17 0.84 0.69
C LEU A 2 11.87 1.63 0.58
N VAL A 3 11.47 1.90 -0.65
CA VAL A 3 10.22 2.61 -0.91
C VAL A 3 9.40 1.80 -1.89
N ALA A 4 8.13 1.60 -1.57
CA ALA A 4 7.23 0.86 -2.45
C ALA A 4 5.95 1.66 -2.66
N THR A 5 5.45 1.63 -3.86
CA THR A 5 4.22 2.32 -4.22
C THR A 5 3.10 1.30 -4.34
N PHE A 6 1.96 1.62 -3.75
CA PHE A 6 0.80 0.73 -3.75
C PHE A 6 -0.40 1.44 -4.34
N LYS A 7 -1.22 0.67 -5.00
CA LYS A 7 -2.44 1.19 -5.59
C LYS A 7 -3.63 0.46 -4.97
N LEU A 8 -4.69 1.20 -4.69
CA LEU A 8 -5.91 0.62 -4.12
C LEU A 8 -6.49 -0.40 -5.08
N ARG A 9 -6.69 -1.61 -4.59
CA ARG A 9 -7.22 -2.70 -5.40
C ARG A 9 -8.71 -2.90 -5.16
N ASN A 10 -9.08 -3.02 -3.90
CA ASN A 10 -10.49 -3.18 -3.55
C ASN A 10 -10.71 -2.84 -2.08
N LEU A 11 -11.96 -2.65 -1.74
CA LEU A 11 -12.37 -2.35 -0.38
C LEU A 11 -13.18 -3.50 0.17
N THR A 12 -12.92 -3.82 1.45
CA THR A 12 -13.77 -4.74 2.18
C THR A 12 -14.51 -3.93 3.24
N LYS A 13 -15.31 -4.62 4.08
CA LYS A 13 -16.11 -3.94 5.07
C LYS A 13 -15.30 -3.04 6.01
N GLY A 14 -14.13 -3.49 6.43
CA GLY A 14 -13.32 -2.72 7.38
C GLY A 14 -11.91 -2.45 6.92
N THR A 15 -11.56 -2.83 5.71
CA THR A 15 -10.18 -2.82 5.26
C THR A 15 -10.07 -2.35 3.82
N ALA A 16 -8.99 -1.65 3.52
CA ALA A 16 -8.62 -1.30 2.17
C ALA A 16 -7.44 -2.19 1.76
N ARG A 17 -7.61 -2.89 0.66
CA ARG A 17 -6.55 -3.74 0.14
C ARG A 17 -5.78 -2.99 -0.94
N TYR A 18 -4.48 -2.92 -0.76
CA TYR A 18 -3.59 -2.28 -1.70
C TYR A 18 -2.66 -3.31 -2.33
N GLU A 19 -2.36 -3.11 -3.59
CA GLU A 19 -1.45 -3.98 -4.32
C GLU A 19 -0.25 -3.16 -4.77
N GLU A 20 0.93 -3.73 -4.61
CA GLU A 20 2.15 -3.03 -4.98
C GLU A 20 2.27 -2.89 -6.50
N VAL A 21 2.70 -1.70 -6.92
CA VAL A 21 3.00 -1.42 -8.32
C VAL A 21 4.53 -1.36 -8.40
N PRO A 22 5.18 -2.43 -8.82
CA PRO A 22 6.64 -2.43 -8.87
C PRO A 22 7.16 -1.51 -9.96
N ALA A 23 8.36 -1.00 -9.73
CA ALA A 23 9.05 -0.25 -10.76
C ALA A 23 9.37 -1.18 -11.92
N LYS A 24 9.58 -0.60 -13.09
CA LYS A 24 9.92 -1.39 -14.27
C LYS A 24 11.19 -2.19 -13.99
N ASP A 25 11.15 -3.48 -14.31
CA ASP A 25 12.27 -4.40 -14.13
C ASP A 25 12.68 -4.62 -12.67
N ALA A 26 11.81 -4.31 -11.74
CA ALA A 26 12.08 -4.54 -10.33
C ALA A 26 11.09 -5.54 -9.74
N ASP A 27 11.55 -6.30 -8.76
CA ASP A 27 10.70 -7.21 -8.03
C ASP A 27 9.86 -6.46 -7.01
N VAL A 28 8.74 -7.05 -6.63
CA VAL A 28 7.93 -6.47 -5.57
C VAL A 28 8.67 -6.56 -4.24
N VAL A 29 8.47 -5.57 -3.40
CA VAL A 29 9.09 -5.52 -2.07
C VAL A 29 8.19 -6.17 -1.05
N ILE A 30 6.91 -5.90 -1.11
CA ILE A 30 5.94 -6.38 -0.13
C ILE A 30 4.85 -7.22 -0.79
N GLY A 31 4.31 -6.76 -1.91
CA GLY A 31 3.28 -7.45 -2.65
C GLY A 31 1.91 -6.87 -2.41
N ALA A 32 1.34 -7.07 -1.24
CA ALA A 32 0.01 -6.58 -0.92
C ALA A 32 -0.03 -6.10 0.53
N LEU A 33 -0.89 -5.09 0.75
CA LEU A 33 -1.09 -4.53 2.08
C LEU A 33 -2.58 -4.43 2.38
N TYR A 34 -2.92 -4.67 3.63
CA TYR A 34 -4.26 -4.47 4.12
C TYR A 34 -4.22 -3.39 5.19
N ILE A 35 -4.88 -2.28 4.93
CA ILE A 35 -4.90 -1.16 5.86
C ILE A 35 -6.32 -1.00 6.37
N ARG A 36 -6.47 -0.91 7.68
CA ARG A 36 -7.78 -0.73 8.29
C ARG A 36 -8.33 0.64 7.91
N LYS A 37 -9.60 0.68 7.54
CA LYS A 37 -10.23 1.95 7.16
C LYS A 37 -10.16 2.98 8.27
N THR A 38 -10.18 2.53 9.52
CA THR A 38 -10.07 3.44 10.65
C THR A 38 -8.74 4.18 10.68
N ALA A 39 -7.68 3.57 10.16
CA ALA A 39 -6.37 4.21 10.09
C ALA A 39 -6.30 5.25 8.99
N LEU A 40 -7.15 5.13 7.98
CA LEU A 40 -7.19 6.07 6.86
C LEU A 40 -8.19 7.21 7.09
N ALA A 41 -8.93 7.12 8.16
CA ALA A 41 -9.88 8.15 8.59
C ALA A 41 -10.91 8.49 7.50
N ASP A 42 -11.00 9.77 7.14
CA ASP A 42 -12.06 10.24 6.26
C ASP A 42 -11.81 9.98 4.79
N ARG A 43 -10.60 9.60 4.44
CA ARG A 43 -10.25 9.49 3.04
C ARG A 43 -9.41 8.24 2.79
N ILE A 44 -9.80 7.50 1.76
CA ILE A 44 -9.05 6.32 1.34
C ILE A 44 -8.34 6.69 0.05
N PRO A 45 -7.02 6.93 0.08
CA PRO A 45 -6.30 7.32 -1.12
C PRO A 45 -6.17 6.16 -2.10
N GLU A 46 -6.13 6.50 -3.38
CA GLU A 46 -5.97 5.48 -4.41
C GLU A 46 -4.53 5.00 -4.52
N VAL A 47 -3.59 5.85 -4.17
CA VAL A 47 -2.17 5.52 -4.25
C VAL A 47 -1.51 5.89 -2.94
N ILE A 48 -0.71 4.97 -2.41
CA ILE A 48 0.04 5.22 -1.19
C ILE A 48 1.49 4.84 -1.43
N THR A 49 2.36 5.42 -0.62
CA THR A 49 3.78 5.10 -0.64
C THR A 49 4.17 4.56 0.73
N VAL A 50 4.85 3.44 0.74
CA VAL A 50 5.32 2.82 1.97
C VAL A 50 6.83 2.89 1.99
N THR A 51 7.39 3.38 3.08
CA THR A 51 8.83 3.48 3.25
C THR A 51 9.27 2.55 4.37
N ILE A 52 10.26 1.72 4.07
CA ILE A 52 10.85 0.82 5.05
C ILE A 52 12.22 1.38 5.42
N ALA A 53 12.34 1.81 6.64
CA ALA A 53 13.58 2.39 7.15
C ALA A 53 14.29 1.40 8.06
N GLU A 54 15.61 1.42 8.03
CA GLU A 54 16.41 0.62 8.93
C GLU A 54 16.86 1.46 10.12
N ASP A 55 16.80 0.87 11.29
CA ASP A 55 17.29 1.49 12.50
C ASP A 55 18.78 1.24 12.70
#